data_dd5aa1d0135de1e74b5fffa764715a36
#
_entry.id   dd5aa1d0135de1e74b5fffa764715a36
#
_cell.length_a   1.000
_cell.length_b   1.000
_cell.length_c   1.000
_cell.angle_alpha   90.00
_cell.angle_beta   90.00
_cell.angle_gamma   90.00
#
_symmetry.space_group_name_H-M   'P 1'
#
loop_
_entity.id
_entity.type
_entity.pdbx_description
1 polymer ?
#
loop_
_entity_poly.entity_id
_entity_poly.type
_entity_poly.pdbx_seq_one_letter_code
_entity_poly.pdbx_strand_id
1 'polypeptide(L)'
;SFKEKSKNLDIFRAFPANKKISKFNSYFTGYFATVPYFGAVHENTFPPKNNYISLMKNHILEPVTIHGEGWINKWDVSKQTKNSIELVFKHNGKKNYPYAYKAKQTFKLKNKSLIISISLENIDKDFFYCGIGFHPWFNLSEFSKIHSNSFTYLKKIKKEKLIKSKMLKSNALDLNKYKIDETFLDWNGKSKLIINKNLSLIIKNKNNVNNLHVFSPPKKNFFCIEPVTNIRDAFYTKK
;
A
#
# COMPACT_ATOMS: atom_id res chain seq x y z
N SER A 1 -16.45 -7.28 -1.22
CA SER A 1 -16.16 -5.83 -1.35
C SER A 1 -16.53 -5.07 -0.08
N PHE A 2 -15.83 -3.99 0.22
CA PHE A 2 -16.24 -3.06 1.28
C PHE A 2 -17.23 -2.06 0.69
N LYS A 3 -18.49 -2.10 1.17
CA LYS A 3 -19.63 -1.35 0.61
C LYS A 3 -20.38 -0.53 1.66
N GLU A 4 -20.89 0.61 1.24
CA GLU A 4 -21.98 1.32 1.94
C GLU A 4 -23.32 0.72 1.47
N LYS A 5 -23.94 -0.13 2.29
CA LYS A 5 -25.11 -0.92 1.91
C LYS A 5 -26.34 -0.06 1.56
N SER A 6 -26.59 0.99 2.35
CA SER A 6 -27.77 1.84 2.15
C SER A 6 -27.77 2.57 0.80
N LYS A 7 -26.60 2.77 0.20
CA LYS A 7 -26.40 3.47 -1.07
C LYS A 7 -25.93 2.57 -2.20
N ASN A 8 -25.79 1.26 -1.94
CA ASN A 8 -25.20 0.27 -2.85
C ASN A 8 -23.86 0.73 -3.48
N LEU A 9 -23.03 1.40 -2.68
CA LEU A 9 -21.80 2.03 -3.13
C LEU A 9 -20.58 1.23 -2.69
N ASP A 10 -19.73 0.82 -3.64
CA ASP A 10 -18.45 0.23 -3.34
C ASP A 10 -17.48 1.30 -2.80
N ILE A 11 -17.04 1.15 -1.56
CA ILE A 11 -16.03 2.01 -0.95
C ILE A 11 -14.65 1.66 -1.50
N PHE A 12 -14.25 0.37 -1.45
CA PHE A 12 -13.11 -0.11 -2.20
C PHE A 12 -13.56 -0.53 -3.61
N ARG A 13 -12.70 -0.30 -4.59
CA ARG A 13 -12.95 -0.74 -5.97
C ARG A 13 -13.36 -2.22 -5.99
N ALA A 14 -14.48 -2.54 -6.64
CA ALA A 14 -14.92 -3.92 -6.80
C ALA A 14 -13.99 -4.68 -7.75
N PHE A 15 -13.78 -5.97 -7.46
CA PHE A 15 -13.13 -6.87 -8.41
C PHE A 15 -14.07 -7.13 -9.60
N PRO A 16 -13.59 -7.02 -10.86
CA PRO A 16 -14.44 -7.23 -12.03
C PRO A 16 -15.03 -8.64 -12.08
N ALA A 17 -16.35 -8.74 -12.25
CA ALA A 17 -17.08 -10.02 -12.24
C ALA A 17 -16.63 -11.00 -13.35
N ASN A 18 -16.13 -10.48 -14.48
CA ASN A 18 -15.65 -11.26 -15.62
C ASN A 18 -14.20 -11.74 -15.50
N LYS A 19 -13.51 -11.47 -14.37
CA LYS A 19 -12.12 -11.90 -14.16
C LYS A 19 -12.03 -12.99 -13.10
N LYS A 20 -11.15 -13.96 -13.33
CA LYS A 20 -10.79 -14.94 -12.30
C LYS A 20 -9.71 -14.39 -11.39
N ILE A 21 -9.82 -14.68 -10.10
CA ILE A 21 -8.77 -14.33 -9.11
C ILE A 21 -7.52 -15.16 -9.41
N SER A 22 -6.40 -14.48 -9.63
CA SER A 22 -5.08 -15.10 -9.84
C SER A 22 -3.99 -14.10 -9.46
N LYS A 23 -2.75 -14.56 -9.33
CA LYS A 23 -1.59 -13.69 -9.09
C LYS A 23 -1.41 -12.61 -10.17
N PHE A 24 -1.84 -12.87 -11.40
CA PHE A 24 -1.76 -11.90 -12.50
C PHE A 24 -2.87 -10.83 -12.47
N ASN A 25 -3.90 -11.05 -11.67
CA ASN A 25 -5.05 -10.18 -11.54
C ASN A 25 -5.11 -9.44 -10.19
N SER A 26 -4.04 -9.50 -9.39
CA SER A 26 -3.97 -8.81 -8.09
C SER A 26 -4.21 -7.30 -8.19
N TYR A 27 -3.81 -6.65 -9.27
CA TYR A 27 -4.10 -5.23 -9.54
C TYR A 27 -5.58 -4.88 -9.68
N PHE A 28 -6.47 -5.86 -9.89
CA PHE A 28 -7.91 -5.62 -9.96
C PHE A 28 -8.61 -5.74 -8.63
N THR A 29 -7.91 -6.16 -7.58
CA THR A 29 -8.50 -6.25 -6.23
C THR A 29 -8.77 -4.86 -5.66
N GLY A 30 -9.69 -4.78 -4.69
CA GLY A 30 -9.98 -3.53 -4.00
C GLY A 30 -8.97 -3.22 -2.88
N TYR A 31 -8.16 -4.18 -2.51
CA TYR A 31 -7.16 -4.05 -1.45
C TYR A 31 -6.17 -5.23 -1.49
N PHE A 32 -4.91 -4.95 -1.19
CA PHE A 32 -3.92 -5.94 -0.80
C PHE A 32 -2.92 -5.37 0.22
N ALA A 33 -2.22 -6.26 0.93
CA ALA A 33 -1.13 -5.90 1.82
C ALA A 33 0.20 -5.89 1.06
N THR A 34 1.04 -4.89 1.29
CA THR A 34 2.42 -4.87 0.79
C THR A 34 3.35 -5.34 1.89
N VAL A 35 3.77 -6.58 1.81
CA VAL A 35 4.69 -7.24 2.75
C VAL A 35 5.65 -8.14 1.99
N PRO A 36 6.92 -8.17 2.37
CA PRO A 36 7.59 -7.57 3.51
C PRO A 36 8.14 -6.17 3.24
N TYR A 37 7.75 -5.50 2.16
CA TYR A 37 8.09 -4.12 1.85
C TYR A 37 7.03 -3.47 0.94
N PHE A 38 6.97 -2.16 0.98
CA PHE A 38 6.19 -1.32 0.09
C PHE A 38 7.06 -0.77 -1.06
N GLY A 39 6.45 -0.59 -2.24
CA GLY A 39 7.08 0.05 -3.40
C GLY A 39 7.94 -0.89 -4.24
N ALA A 40 8.47 -0.34 -5.32
CA ALA A 40 9.41 -1.01 -6.19
C ALA A 40 10.79 -1.11 -5.52
N VAL A 41 11.56 -2.13 -5.88
CA VAL A 41 12.96 -2.27 -5.48
C VAL A 41 13.83 -1.99 -6.69
N HIS A 42 14.57 -0.90 -6.63
CA HIS A 42 15.44 -0.44 -7.71
C HIS A 42 16.43 -1.54 -8.12
N GLU A 43 16.60 -1.73 -9.43
CA GLU A 43 17.48 -2.77 -10.00
C GLU A 43 17.26 -4.19 -9.45
N ASN A 44 16.11 -4.46 -8.80
CA ASN A 44 15.83 -5.72 -8.12
C ASN A 44 16.87 -6.12 -7.06
N THR A 45 17.58 -5.17 -6.47
CA THR A 45 18.59 -5.45 -5.45
C THR A 45 18.09 -5.10 -4.06
N PHE A 46 18.17 -6.06 -3.15
CA PHE A 46 17.76 -5.91 -1.77
C PHE A 46 18.99 -5.98 -0.86
N PRO A 47 19.21 -5.03 0.05
CA PRO A 47 20.40 -5.01 0.88
C PRO A 47 20.29 -5.99 2.04
N PRO A 48 21.09 -7.03 2.13
CA PRO A 48 21.48 -7.64 3.39
C PRO A 48 22.60 -6.82 4.03
N LYS A 49 22.96 -7.21 5.22
CA LYS A 49 23.94 -6.50 6.06
C LYS A 49 25.29 -6.22 5.37
N ASN A 50 25.73 -7.08 4.44
CA ASN A 50 27.06 -6.97 3.81
C ASN A 50 27.07 -7.16 2.28
N ASN A 51 26.02 -7.67 1.65
CA ASN A 51 25.97 -7.92 0.21
C ASN A 51 24.54 -7.70 -0.32
N TYR A 52 24.40 -7.15 -1.52
CA TYR A 52 23.10 -7.01 -2.17
C TYR A 52 22.61 -8.37 -2.71
N ILE A 53 21.34 -8.66 -2.48
CA ILE A 53 20.68 -9.84 -3.04
C ILE A 53 19.91 -9.42 -4.27
N SER A 54 20.11 -10.11 -5.38
CA SER A 54 19.27 -9.93 -6.57
C SER A 54 17.92 -10.61 -6.36
N LEU A 55 16.85 -9.84 -6.41
CA LEU A 55 15.48 -10.33 -6.35
C LEU A 55 14.96 -10.62 -7.76
N MET A 56 14.15 -11.65 -7.88
CA MET A 56 13.45 -11.91 -9.13
C MET A 56 12.22 -11.01 -9.23
N LYS A 57 11.93 -10.56 -10.44
CA LYS A 57 10.69 -9.86 -10.78
C LYS A 57 9.47 -10.71 -10.35
N ASN A 58 8.58 -10.13 -9.59
CA ASN A 58 7.46 -10.85 -9.00
C ASN A 58 6.11 -10.65 -9.70
N HIS A 59 6.03 -9.72 -10.66
CA HIS A 59 4.82 -9.53 -11.46
C HIS A 59 5.14 -9.22 -12.93
N ILE A 60 4.35 -9.77 -13.84
CA ILE A 60 4.62 -9.69 -15.30
C ILE A 60 4.53 -8.27 -15.86
N LEU A 61 3.67 -7.43 -15.30
CA LEU A 61 3.44 -6.06 -15.75
C LEU A 61 4.44 -5.05 -15.17
N GLU A 62 5.26 -5.47 -14.20
CA GLU A 62 6.21 -4.56 -13.54
C GLU A 62 7.62 -4.74 -14.10
N PRO A 63 8.38 -3.66 -14.28
CA PRO A 63 9.77 -3.74 -14.75
C PRO A 63 10.71 -4.34 -13.70
N VAL A 64 10.40 -4.15 -12.41
CA VAL A 64 11.17 -4.61 -11.26
C VAL A 64 10.27 -5.31 -10.24
N THR A 65 10.87 -5.95 -9.22
CA THR A 65 10.08 -6.50 -8.10
C THR A 65 9.43 -5.38 -7.29
N ILE A 66 8.17 -5.59 -6.88
CA ILE A 66 7.36 -4.57 -6.21
C ILE A 66 6.51 -5.18 -5.09
N HIS A 67 6.32 -4.45 -4.00
CA HIS A 67 5.39 -4.75 -2.89
C HIS A 67 5.61 -6.07 -2.16
N GLY A 68 6.76 -6.73 -2.37
CA GLY A 68 7.04 -8.04 -1.79
C GLY A 68 6.16 -9.17 -2.33
N GLU A 69 6.01 -10.23 -1.55
CA GLU A 69 5.34 -11.45 -1.98
C GLU A 69 3.86 -11.53 -1.52
N GLY A 70 3.47 -10.73 -0.54
CA GLY A 70 2.15 -10.83 0.07
C GLY A 70 0.98 -10.48 -0.84
N TRP A 71 1.17 -9.61 -1.83
CA TRP A 71 0.10 -9.14 -2.71
C TRP A 71 -0.21 -10.08 -3.89
N ILE A 72 0.68 -11.01 -4.21
CA ILE A 72 0.55 -11.96 -5.33
C ILE A 72 0.34 -13.40 -4.89
N ASN A 73 0.39 -13.67 -3.59
CA ASN A 73 0.21 -15.01 -3.06
C ASN A 73 -1.12 -15.15 -2.31
N LYS A 74 -1.55 -16.40 -2.17
CA LYS A 74 -2.73 -16.75 -1.39
C LYS A 74 -2.44 -16.61 0.11
N TRP A 75 -3.41 -16.08 0.83
CA TRP A 75 -3.43 -16.06 2.29
C TRP A 75 -4.44 -17.08 2.80
N ASP A 76 -4.10 -17.80 3.85
CA ASP A 76 -4.97 -18.77 4.47
C ASP A 76 -5.80 -18.13 5.58
N VAL A 77 -7.07 -18.52 5.68
CA VAL A 77 -7.96 -18.07 6.74
C VAL A 77 -7.59 -18.81 8.03
N SER A 78 -7.10 -18.09 9.05
CA SER A 78 -6.77 -18.66 10.36
C SER A 78 -7.94 -18.54 11.34
N LYS A 79 -8.73 -17.47 11.23
CA LYS A 79 -9.90 -17.23 12.07
C LYS A 79 -10.96 -16.41 11.33
N GLN A 80 -12.22 -16.77 11.55
CA GLN A 80 -13.34 -16.02 10.99
C GLN A 80 -14.48 -15.92 12.02
N THR A 81 -15.11 -14.75 12.09
CA THR A 81 -16.32 -14.49 12.86
C THR A 81 -17.33 -13.74 11.99
N LYS A 82 -18.51 -13.41 12.51
CA LYS A 82 -19.51 -12.63 11.78
C LYS A 82 -18.99 -11.28 11.25
N ASN A 83 -18.08 -10.65 11.96
CA ASN A 83 -17.58 -9.27 11.67
C ASN A 83 -16.05 -9.18 11.62
N SER A 84 -15.33 -10.27 11.63
CA SER A 84 -13.88 -10.24 11.45
C SER A 84 -13.37 -11.47 10.72
N ILE A 85 -12.27 -11.29 10.00
CA ILE A 85 -11.49 -12.36 9.40
C ILE A 85 -10.00 -12.10 9.65
N GLU A 86 -9.28 -13.13 10.02
CA GLU A 86 -7.83 -13.15 10.15
C GLU A 86 -7.23 -14.04 9.05
N LEU A 87 -6.26 -13.48 8.33
CA LEU A 87 -5.55 -14.15 7.24
C LEU A 87 -4.07 -14.26 7.61
N VAL A 88 -3.47 -15.38 7.27
CA VAL A 88 -2.05 -15.66 7.49
C VAL A 88 -1.37 -16.03 6.17
N PHE A 89 -0.19 -15.47 5.97
CA PHE A 89 0.72 -15.81 4.89
C PHE A 89 2.09 -16.16 5.46
N LYS A 90 2.62 -17.32 5.10
CA LYS A 90 3.97 -17.76 5.47
C LYS A 90 4.84 -17.85 4.24
N HIS A 91 5.95 -17.12 4.27
CA HIS A 91 7.02 -17.20 3.28
C HIS A 91 8.21 -17.95 3.89
N ASN A 92 8.68 -19.00 3.21
CA ASN A 92 9.70 -19.90 3.76
C ASN A 92 11.12 -19.60 3.24
N GLY A 93 11.39 -18.37 2.78
CA GLY A 93 12.66 -18.05 2.14
C GLY A 93 12.82 -18.77 0.79
N LYS A 94 12.65 -18.07 -0.32
CA LYS A 94 12.78 -18.62 -1.67
C LYS A 94 13.75 -17.76 -2.48
N LYS A 95 14.16 -18.25 -3.64
CA LYS A 95 15.03 -17.52 -4.56
C LYS A 95 14.56 -16.10 -4.88
N ASN A 96 13.22 -15.87 -4.91
CA ASN A 96 12.64 -14.54 -5.16
C ASN A 96 12.79 -13.57 -4.00
N TYR A 97 12.75 -14.08 -2.77
CA TYR A 97 12.96 -13.35 -1.54
C TYR A 97 13.51 -14.33 -0.50
N PRO A 98 14.79 -14.23 -0.11
CA PRO A 98 15.46 -15.32 0.59
C PRO A 98 15.08 -15.45 2.06
N TYR A 99 14.51 -14.42 2.69
CA TYR A 99 14.19 -14.41 4.11
C TYR A 99 12.83 -15.03 4.42
N ALA A 100 12.79 -15.87 5.44
CA ALA A 100 11.54 -16.45 5.92
C ALA A 100 10.80 -15.49 6.87
N TYR A 101 9.50 -15.32 6.65
CA TYR A 101 8.66 -14.49 7.50
C TYR A 101 7.22 -15.01 7.54
N LYS A 102 6.51 -14.61 8.56
CA LYS A 102 5.06 -14.83 8.71
C LYS A 102 4.37 -13.48 8.75
N ALA A 103 3.40 -13.28 7.89
CA ALA A 103 2.56 -12.09 7.92
C ALA A 103 1.14 -12.47 8.30
N LYS A 104 0.50 -11.61 9.08
CA LYS A 104 -0.89 -11.75 9.48
C LYS A 104 -1.62 -10.45 9.19
N GLN A 105 -2.82 -10.53 8.62
CA GLN A 105 -3.71 -9.39 8.48
C GLN A 105 -5.09 -9.73 9.02
N THR A 106 -5.70 -8.75 9.67
CA THR A 106 -7.05 -8.87 10.24
C THR A 106 -7.93 -7.78 9.69
N PHE A 107 -9.12 -8.15 9.25
CA PHE A 107 -10.19 -7.22 8.88
C PHE A 107 -11.30 -7.32 9.90
N LYS A 108 -11.68 -6.20 10.49
CA LYS A 108 -12.76 -6.15 11.49
C LYS A 108 -13.73 -5.02 11.20
N LEU A 109 -15.00 -5.37 11.06
CA LEU A 109 -16.08 -4.41 11.01
C LEU A 109 -16.52 -4.04 12.43
N LYS A 110 -16.52 -2.74 12.73
CA LYS A 110 -16.98 -2.21 14.01
C LYS A 110 -17.75 -0.91 13.75
N ASN A 111 -19.06 -0.91 14.04
CA ASN A 111 -19.93 0.21 13.73
C ASN A 111 -19.84 0.60 12.23
N LYS A 112 -19.53 1.86 11.94
CA LYS A 112 -19.33 2.41 10.58
C LYS A 112 -17.85 2.38 10.15
N SER A 113 -17.03 1.49 10.71
CA SER A 113 -15.59 1.45 10.44
C SER A 113 -15.14 0.07 10.00
N LEU A 114 -14.21 0.03 9.06
CA LEU A 114 -13.37 -1.13 8.77
C LEU A 114 -12.00 -0.89 9.41
N ILE A 115 -11.60 -1.80 10.28
CA ILE A 115 -10.27 -1.81 10.89
C ILE A 115 -9.46 -2.87 10.17
N ILE A 116 -8.31 -2.48 9.62
CA ILE A 116 -7.34 -3.39 9.00
C ILE A 116 -6.06 -3.33 9.82
N SER A 117 -5.55 -4.48 10.22
CA SER A 117 -4.27 -4.61 10.92
C SER A 117 -3.36 -5.55 10.16
N ILE A 118 -2.07 -5.22 10.09
CA ILE A 118 -1.04 -6.07 9.52
C ILE A 118 0.08 -6.22 10.55
N SER A 119 0.57 -7.43 10.73
CA SER A 119 1.81 -7.71 11.47
C SER A 119 2.72 -8.59 10.64
N LEU A 120 4.02 -8.41 10.83
CA LEU A 120 5.06 -9.21 10.21
C LEU A 120 5.99 -9.72 11.31
N GLU A 121 6.25 -11.01 11.30
CA GLU A 121 7.11 -11.73 12.20
C GLU A 121 8.29 -12.30 11.40
N ASN A 122 9.51 -11.95 11.80
CA ASN A 122 10.71 -12.58 11.26
C ASN A 122 10.82 -13.99 11.84
N ILE A 123 10.76 -15.01 10.99
CA ILE A 123 10.97 -16.42 11.35
C ILE A 123 12.23 -16.99 10.69
N ASP A 124 13.05 -16.11 10.10
CA ASP A 124 14.38 -16.45 9.60
C ASP A 124 15.41 -16.41 10.72
N LYS A 125 16.55 -17.07 10.51
CA LYS A 125 17.71 -16.97 11.39
C LYS A 125 18.43 -15.63 11.28
N ASP A 126 18.29 -14.96 10.14
CA ASP A 126 18.97 -13.71 9.82
C ASP A 126 18.02 -12.51 9.95
N PHE A 127 18.58 -11.34 10.25
CA PHE A 127 17.86 -10.07 10.18
C PHE A 127 17.70 -9.63 8.75
N PHE A 128 16.53 -9.06 8.43
CA PHE A 128 16.29 -8.43 7.15
C PHE A 128 15.52 -7.12 7.31
N TYR A 129 15.69 -6.24 6.35
CA TYR A 129 14.91 -5.00 6.27
C TYR A 129 13.48 -5.31 5.83
N CYS A 130 12.52 -4.72 6.49
CA CYS A 130 11.11 -4.91 6.15
C CYS A 130 10.31 -3.62 6.25
N GLY A 131 9.17 -3.64 5.59
CA GLY A 131 8.15 -2.61 5.70
C GLY A 131 6.76 -3.19 5.51
N ILE A 132 5.77 -2.43 5.89
CA ILE A 132 4.35 -2.81 5.81
C ILE A 132 3.60 -1.68 5.12
N GLY A 133 2.72 -2.03 4.19
CA GLY A 133 1.82 -1.08 3.54
C GLY A 133 0.42 -1.62 3.38
N PHE A 134 -0.53 -0.70 3.39
CA PHE A 134 -1.94 -0.92 3.09
C PHE A 134 -2.22 -0.34 1.71
N HIS A 135 -2.74 -1.13 0.78
CA HIS A 135 -2.93 -0.71 -0.60
C HIS A 135 -4.41 -0.77 -1.03
N PRO A 136 -5.27 0.08 -0.46
CA PRO A 136 -6.66 0.17 -0.86
C PRO A 136 -6.82 0.95 -2.17
N TRP A 137 -7.74 0.47 -3.01
CA TRP A 137 -8.11 1.04 -4.29
C TRP A 137 -9.48 1.65 -4.21
N PHE A 138 -9.61 2.88 -4.69
CA PHE A 138 -10.86 3.64 -4.70
C PHE A 138 -11.24 4.03 -6.12
N ASN A 139 -12.53 4.10 -6.40
CA ASN A 139 -13.02 4.66 -7.66
C ASN A 139 -12.85 6.19 -7.65
N LEU A 140 -12.32 6.74 -8.75
CA LEU A 140 -12.18 8.18 -8.93
C LEU A 140 -13.53 8.78 -9.34
N SER A 141 -13.92 9.89 -8.72
CA SER A 141 -15.04 10.74 -9.09
C SER A 141 -14.58 12.18 -9.27
N GLU A 142 -15.40 13.03 -9.84
CA GLU A 142 -15.14 14.47 -9.96
C GLU A 142 -14.92 15.19 -8.61
N PHE A 143 -15.41 14.60 -7.52
CA PHE A 143 -15.27 15.15 -6.15
C PHE A 143 -14.06 14.63 -5.39
N SER A 144 -13.29 13.68 -5.97
CA SER A 144 -12.24 12.97 -5.24
C SER A 144 -11.11 13.90 -4.81
N LYS A 145 -10.97 14.08 -3.49
CA LYS A 145 -9.96 14.93 -2.83
C LYS A 145 -9.44 14.28 -1.57
N ILE A 146 -8.17 14.53 -1.28
CA ILE A 146 -7.52 14.13 -0.02
C ILE A 146 -7.22 15.38 0.78
N HIS A 147 -7.64 15.40 2.04
CA HIS A 147 -7.18 16.39 3.03
C HIS A 147 -6.22 15.69 3.99
N SER A 148 -5.00 16.21 4.10
CA SER A 148 -3.94 15.66 4.94
C SER A 148 -3.11 16.79 5.55
N ASN A 149 -2.38 16.49 6.62
CA ASN A 149 -1.49 17.47 7.26
C ASN A 149 -0.24 17.79 6.43
N SER A 150 0.19 16.85 5.59
CA SER A 150 1.43 16.98 4.83
C SER A 150 1.27 16.48 3.40
N PHE A 151 1.86 17.23 2.47
CA PHE A 151 2.15 16.85 1.09
C PHE A 151 3.64 17.12 0.79
N THR A 152 4.49 16.79 1.75
CA THR A 152 5.94 16.86 1.64
C THR A 152 6.47 15.52 1.14
N TYR A 153 7.32 15.51 0.14
CA TYR A 153 7.89 14.31 -0.47
C TYR A 153 9.40 14.47 -0.68
N LEU A 154 10.09 13.39 -1.01
CA LEU A 154 11.50 13.42 -1.39
C LEU A 154 11.62 13.63 -2.88
N LYS A 155 12.16 14.78 -3.29
CA LYS A 155 12.46 15.10 -4.67
C LYS A 155 13.92 14.76 -4.98
N LYS A 156 14.14 13.97 -6.02
CA LYS A 156 15.50 13.72 -6.54
C LYS A 156 15.99 14.94 -7.32
N ILE A 157 17.17 15.41 -6.97
CA ILE A 157 17.87 16.48 -7.67
C ILE A 157 19.20 15.97 -8.22
N LYS A 158 20.00 16.82 -8.87
CA LYS A 158 21.30 16.47 -9.48
C LYS A 158 22.17 15.62 -8.54
N LYS A 159 22.90 14.63 -9.09
CA LYS A 159 23.79 13.69 -8.38
C LYS A 159 23.08 12.84 -7.30
N GLU A 160 21.82 12.42 -7.56
CA GLU A 160 21.03 11.56 -6.68
C GLU A 160 20.72 12.12 -5.27
N LYS A 161 21.03 13.36 -5.03
CA LYS A 161 20.70 14.04 -3.78
C LYS A 161 19.18 14.16 -3.64
N LEU A 162 18.65 13.70 -2.50
CA LEU A 162 17.25 13.84 -2.14
C LEU A 162 17.05 15.07 -1.28
N ILE A 163 16.02 15.84 -1.58
CA ILE A 163 15.60 16.98 -0.75
C ILE A 163 14.12 16.85 -0.41
N LYS A 164 13.72 17.30 0.78
CA LYS A 164 12.33 17.46 1.12
C LYS A 164 11.74 18.61 0.28
N SER A 165 10.65 18.33 -0.43
CA SER A 165 9.92 19.28 -1.26
C SER A 165 8.45 19.23 -0.92
N LYS A 166 7.78 20.39 -0.95
CA LYS A 166 6.34 20.49 -0.69
C LYS A 166 5.58 20.60 -2.01
N MET A 167 4.68 19.66 -2.26
CA MET A 167 3.89 19.64 -3.50
C MET A 167 2.83 20.76 -3.49
N LEU A 168 2.18 20.95 -2.35
CA LEU A 168 1.08 21.91 -2.20
C LEU A 168 1.30 22.81 -0.98
N LYS A 169 0.90 24.08 -1.11
CA LYS A 169 0.78 24.99 0.03
C LYS A 169 -0.47 24.72 0.87
N SER A 170 -1.53 24.16 0.25
CA SER A 170 -2.79 23.78 0.91
C SER A 170 -2.74 22.38 1.47
N ASN A 171 -3.62 22.08 2.42
CA ASN A 171 -3.80 20.75 2.99
C ASN A 171 -4.83 19.89 2.21
N ALA A 172 -5.12 20.25 0.95
CA ALA A 172 -6.09 19.57 0.09
C ALA A 172 -5.48 19.25 -1.28
N LEU A 173 -5.51 17.98 -1.66
CA LEU A 173 -5.02 17.45 -2.91
C LEU A 173 -6.23 17.01 -3.77
N ASP A 174 -6.42 17.65 -4.90
CA ASP A 174 -7.46 17.32 -5.88
C ASP A 174 -6.93 16.24 -6.85
N LEU A 175 -7.52 15.05 -6.78
CA LEU A 175 -7.08 13.90 -7.57
C LEU A 175 -7.47 13.97 -9.05
N ASN A 176 -8.39 14.85 -9.43
CA ASN A 176 -8.71 15.10 -10.83
C ASN A 176 -7.68 16.05 -11.47
N LYS A 177 -7.19 16.99 -10.67
CA LYS A 177 -6.23 18.01 -11.12
C LYS A 177 -4.80 17.49 -11.17
N TYR A 178 -4.41 16.68 -10.18
CA TYR A 178 -3.04 16.18 -10.03
C TYR A 178 -2.96 14.68 -10.34
N LYS A 179 -2.03 14.32 -11.23
CA LYS A 179 -1.63 12.92 -11.46
C LYS A 179 -0.39 12.65 -10.63
N ILE A 180 -0.47 11.63 -9.78
CA ILE A 180 0.46 11.46 -8.66
C ILE A 180 0.87 10.00 -8.55
N ASP A 181 2.14 9.80 -8.23
CA ASP A 181 2.75 8.53 -7.81
C ASP A 181 3.86 8.87 -6.80
N GLU A 182 3.44 9.37 -5.58
CA GLU A 182 4.36 9.93 -4.60
C GLU A 182 4.08 9.49 -3.19
N THR A 183 5.15 9.33 -2.40
CA THR A 183 5.07 9.09 -0.96
C THR A 183 5.26 10.39 -0.19
N PHE A 184 4.21 10.83 0.49
CA PHE A 184 4.23 11.98 1.36
C PHE A 184 4.71 11.61 2.76
N LEU A 185 5.67 12.38 3.25
CA LEU A 185 6.33 12.21 4.53
C LEU A 185 5.61 12.96 5.63
N ASP A 186 5.97 12.67 6.87
CA ASP A 186 5.52 13.39 8.06
C ASP A 186 3.97 13.36 8.20
N TRP A 187 3.33 12.29 7.74
CA TRP A 187 1.90 12.07 7.89
C TRP A 187 1.56 11.80 9.37
N ASN A 188 0.63 12.55 9.90
CA ASN A 188 0.22 12.43 11.32
C ASN A 188 -0.76 11.27 11.59
N GLY A 189 -0.93 10.35 10.63
CA GLY A 189 -1.81 9.20 10.77
C GLY A 189 -3.29 9.51 10.56
N LYS A 190 -3.67 10.71 10.06
CA LYS A 190 -5.06 11.07 9.80
C LYS A 190 -5.22 11.81 8.48
N SER A 191 -6.13 11.33 7.64
CA SER A 191 -6.56 12.01 6.41
C SER A 191 -8.06 11.90 6.23
N LYS A 192 -8.67 12.91 5.59
CA LYS A 192 -10.06 12.86 5.11
C LYS A 192 -10.03 12.68 3.61
N LEU A 193 -10.68 11.62 3.15
CA LEU A 193 -10.87 11.31 1.75
C LEU A 193 -12.30 11.63 1.35
N ILE A 194 -12.49 12.51 0.40
CA ILE A 194 -13.78 12.73 -0.26
C ILE A 194 -13.85 11.77 -1.45
N ILE A 195 -14.82 10.87 -1.45
CA ILE A 195 -15.04 9.88 -2.52
C ILE A 195 -16.01 10.43 -3.57
N ASN A 196 -17.11 10.99 -3.10
CA ASN A 196 -18.11 11.66 -3.95
C ASN A 196 -18.85 12.73 -3.11
N LYS A 197 -19.85 13.41 -3.71
CA LYS A 197 -20.62 14.49 -3.04
C LYS A 197 -21.28 14.05 -1.72
N ASN A 198 -21.59 12.76 -1.55
CA ASN A 198 -22.36 12.22 -0.43
C ASN A 198 -21.54 11.31 0.51
N LEU A 199 -20.28 11.02 0.18
CA LEU A 199 -19.45 10.10 0.95
C LEU A 199 -18.06 10.64 1.15
N SER A 200 -17.66 10.71 2.41
CA SER A 200 -16.26 10.89 2.80
C SER A 200 -15.85 9.84 3.81
N LEU A 201 -14.57 9.49 3.79
CA LEU A 201 -13.94 8.57 4.73
C LEU A 201 -12.92 9.33 5.57
N ILE A 202 -12.75 8.88 6.81
CA ILE A 202 -11.59 9.24 7.63
C ILE A 202 -10.66 8.03 7.67
N ILE A 203 -9.49 8.17 7.11
CA ILE A 203 -8.40 7.22 7.24
C ILE A 203 -7.63 7.59 8.51
N LYS A 204 -7.49 6.63 9.41
CA LYS A 204 -6.73 6.81 10.67
C LYS A 204 -5.76 5.67 10.85
N ASN A 205 -4.56 6.00 11.25
CA ASN A 205 -3.57 5.04 11.71
C ASN A 205 -3.35 5.21 13.22
N LYS A 206 -3.11 4.10 13.93
CA LYS A 206 -2.86 4.10 15.38
C LYS A 206 -1.39 3.85 15.74
N ASN A 207 -0.58 3.38 14.81
CA ASN A 207 0.79 2.95 15.05
C ASN A 207 1.75 3.75 14.15
N ASN A 208 3.03 3.51 14.24
CA ASN A 208 4.15 4.24 13.59
C ASN A 208 4.18 4.19 12.05
N VAL A 209 3.05 4.44 11.40
CA VAL A 209 2.99 4.62 9.94
C VAL A 209 2.97 6.12 9.65
N ASN A 210 4.11 6.67 9.27
CA ASN A 210 4.33 8.12 9.16
C ASN A 210 4.38 8.59 7.70
N ASN A 211 4.09 7.69 6.75
CA ASN A 211 4.10 8.03 5.34
C ASN A 211 2.75 7.66 4.71
N LEU A 212 2.34 8.49 3.77
CA LEU A 212 1.12 8.29 2.99
C LEU A 212 1.48 8.30 1.51
N HIS A 213 1.44 7.14 0.87
CA HIS A 213 1.62 7.09 -0.57
C HIS A 213 0.28 7.33 -1.28
N VAL A 214 0.32 8.14 -2.32
CA VAL A 214 -0.83 8.45 -3.17
C VAL A 214 -0.48 8.11 -4.60
N PHE A 215 -1.29 7.23 -5.19
CA PHE A 215 -1.20 6.83 -6.58
C PHE A 215 -2.49 7.21 -7.31
N SER A 216 -2.40 8.14 -8.26
CA SER A 216 -3.51 8.56 -9.13
C SER A 216 -2.98 8.67 -10.56
N PRO A 217 -2.98 7.56 -11.34
CA PRO A 217 -2.39 7.53 -12.66
C PRO A 217 -3.22 8.30 -13.68
N PRO A 218 -2.60 8.81 -14.76
CA PRO A 218 -3.32 9.50 -15.83
C PRO A 218 -4.30 8.56 -16.56
N LYS A 219 -5.42 9.12 -17.03
CA LYS A 219 -6.42 8.40 -17.84
C LYS A 219 -7.00 7.13 -17.18
N LYS A 220 -6.98 7.05 -15.85
CA LYS A 220 -7.61 5.96 -15.09
C LYS A 220 -8.70 6.52 -14.18
N ASN A 221 -9.70 5.68 -13.92
CA ASN A 221 -10.86 6.02 -13.08
C ASN A 221 -10.72 5.50 -11.64
N PHE A 222 -9.50 5.38 -11.16
CA PHE A 222 -9.18 4.93 -9.79
C PHE A 222 -7.97 5.66 -9.23
N PHE A 223 -7.81 5.55 -7.93
CA PHE A 223 -6.65 6.01 -7.19
C PHE A 223 -6.42 5.13 -5.95
N CYS A 224 -5.23 5.23 -5.36
CA CYS A 224 -4.87 4.54 -4.11
C CYS A 224 -4.40 5.56 -3.08
N ILE A 225 -4.69 5.28 -1.82
CA ILE A 225 -4.18 6.02 -0.66
C ILE A 225 -3.62 5.00 0.31
N GLU A 226 -2.32 4.98 0.46
CA GLU A 226 -1.59 3.88 1.03
C GLU A 226 -0.79 4.34 2.26
N PRO A 227 -1.30 4.08 3.46
CA PRO A 227 -0.48 4.19 4.67
C PRO A 227 0.66 3.17 4.63
N VAL A 228 1.92 3.63 4.73
CA VAL A 228 3.11 2.78 4.57
C VAL A 228 4.18 3.11 5.61
N THR A 229 4.94 2.10 6.05
CA THR A 229 6.03 2.28 7.01
C THR A 229 7.35 2.67 6.37
N ASN A 230 7.56 2.30 5.10
CA ASN A 230 8.73 2.69 4.33
C ASN A 230 8.34 3.52 3.12
N ILE A 231 9.25 4.33 2.62
CA ILE A 231 9.10 5.05 1.36
C ILE A 231 9.47 4.17 0.18
N ARG A 232 9.08 4.59 -1.03
CA ARG A 232 9.55 3.98 -2.27
C ARG A 232 11.08 4.04 -2.33
N ASP A 233 11.72 2.99 -2.82
CA ASP A 233 13.19 2.85 -2.89
C ASP A 233 13.93 3.05 -1.55
N ALA A 234 13.26 2.79 -0.42
CA ALA A 234 13.84 2.98 0.91
C ALA A 234 15.17 2.23 1.13
N PHE A 235 15.36 1.12 0.43
CA PHE A 235 16.58 0.31 0.52
C PHE A 235 17.79 0.93 -0.19
N TYR A 236 17.55 1.92 -1.05
CA TYR A 236 18.57 2.65 -1.80
C TYR A 236 18.93 4.02 -1.24
N THR A 237 18.09 4.57 -0.40
CA THR A 237 18.38 5.83 0.26
C THR A 237 19.42 5.60 1.33
N LYS A 238 20.69 5.73 0.97
CA LYS A 238 21.76 5.90 1.97
C LYS A 238 21.39 7.13 2.81
N LYS A 239 20.99 6.90 4.04
CA LYS A 239 21.02 7.92 5.07
C LYS A 239 22.42 8.11 5.55
#